data_e2ffbd94f437b45f84b80c9b1e249d49
#
_entry.id   e2ffbd94f437b45f84b80c9b1e249d49
#
_cell.length_a   1.000
_cell.length_b   1.000
_cell.length_c   1.000
_cell.angle_alpha   90.00
_cell.angle_beta   90.00
_cell.angle_gamma   90.00
#
_symmetry.space_group_name_H-M   'P 1'
#
loop_
_entity.id
_entity.type
_entity.pdbx_description
1 polymer ?
#
loop_
_entity_poly.entity_id
_entity_poly.type
_entity_poly.pdbx_seq_one_letter_code
_entity_poly.pdbx_strand_id
1 'polypeptide(L)'
;GINPKEIAVLYRANFQSRILEEVFLAMDIPYQVLGVRFFERKEVKDILAFLSAALNPDSISDMKRIINVPARGIGKITLLKIVEGREDELSPKVAQKVANFKHLLERIAEVAMSKKPSETIKFILKESGIEAMLKTKNEEDLERLENIKELATLAMRYDKLSPQEGIEKLLEDAALASDQDELKEDKNAVRLMTVHA
;
A
#
# COMPACT_ATOMS: atom_id res chain seq x y z
N GLY A 1 10.97 37.24 4.51
CA GLY A 1 10.53 36.01 3.82
C GLY A 1 9.10 35.69 4.22
N ILE A 2 8.37 34.94 3.41
CA ILE A 2 7.01 34.46 3.73
C ILE A 2 7.16 33.29 4.71
N ASN A 3 6.33 33.27 5.74
CA ASN A 3 6.35 32.20 6.74
C ASN A 3 5.75 30.91 6.13
N PRO A 4 6.33 29.71 6.30
CA PRO A 4 5.81 28.46 5.77
C PRO A 4 4.33 28.23 6.06
N LYS A 5 3.80 28.58 7.22
CA LYS A 5 2.36 28.49 7.57
C LYS A 5 1.44 29.34 6.70
N GLU A 6 1.97 30.33 5.99
CA GLU A 6 1.22 31.21 5.07
C GLU A 6 1.20 30.68 3.63
N ILE A 7 1.86 29.53 3.39
CA ILE A 7 1.97 28.92 2.06
C ILE A 7 1.07 27.68 2.03
N ALA A 8 0.24 27.61 0.98
CA ALA A 8 -0.51 26.40 0.66
C ALA A 8 -0.20 25.98 -0.77
N VAL A 9 0.06 24.68 -0.98
CA VAL A 9 0.23 24.07 -2.30
C VAL A 9 -1.02 23.27 -2.60
N LEU A 10 -1.72 23.67 -3.65
CA LEU A 10 -2.95 23.03 -4.11
C LEU A 10 -2.64 22.08 -5.26
N TYR A 11 -3.17 20.87 -5.20
CA TYR A 11 -3.09 19.90 -6.29
C TYR A 11 -4.46 19.28 -6.56
N ARG A 12 -4.64 18.74 -7.76
CA ARG A 12 -5.95 18.23 -8.19
C ARG A 12 -6.24 16.82 -7.68
N ALA A 13 -5.25 15.92 -7.79
CA ALA A 13 -5.42 14.50 -7.49
C ALA A 13 -4.48 14.06 -6.37
N ASN A 14 -4.96 13.22 -5.47
CA ASN A 14 -4.25 12.79 -4.29
C ASN A 14 -2.87 12.15 -4.57
N PHE A 15 -2.69 11.41 -5.67
CA PHE A 15 -1.41 10.81 -6.01
C PHE A 15 -0.29 11.87 -6.26
N GLN A 16 -0.66 13.11 -6.59
CA GLN A 16 0.31 14.19 -6.83
C GLN A 16 1.03 14.64 -5.55
N SER A 17 0.43 14.41 -4.35
CA SER A 17 1.06 14.78 -3.09
C SER A 17 2.40 14.06 -2.88
N ARG A 18 2.52 12.83 -3.35
CA ARG A 18 3.73 12.02 -3.15
C ARG A 18 5.03 12.73 -3.58
N ILE A 19 5.05 13.28 -4.80
CA ILE A 19 6.25 13.98 -5.32
C ILE A 19 6.54 15.21 -4.48
N LEU A 20 5.50 15.94 -4.06
CA LEU A 20 5.63 17.11 -3.20
C LEU A 20 6.18 16.72 -1.83
N GLU A 21 5.60 15.70 -1.19
CA GLU A 21 6.05 15.17 0.10
C GLU A 21 7.53 14.79 0.08
N GLU A 22 7.97 14.07 -0.97
CA GLU A 22 9.37 13.68 -1.15
C GLU A 22 10.31 14.89 -1.32
N VAL A 23 9.93 15.89 -2.13
CA VAL A 23 10.75 17.09 -2.34
C VAL A 23 10.86 17.89 -1.06
N PHE A 24 9.75 18.08 -0.33
CA PHE A 24 9.76 18.78 0.95
C PHE A 24 10.62 18.07 2.00
N LEU A 25 10.54 16.73 2.06
CA LEU A 25 11.41 15.93 2.94
C LEU A 25 12.89 16.06 2.55
N ALA A 26 13.21 15.92 1.26
CA ALA A 26 14.59 15.99 0.77
C ALA A 26 15.23 17.38 1.01
N MET A 27 14.41 18.42 1.01
CA MET A 27 14.86 19.82 1.25
C MET A 27 14.75 20.26 2.73
N ASP A 28 14.35 19.36 3.63
CA ASP A 28 14.09 19.65 5.06
C ASP A 28 13.11 20.82 5.25
N ILE A 29 12.12 20.93 4.36
CA ILE A 29 11.05 21.94 4.45
C ILE A 29 9.88 21.32 5.23
N PRO A 30 9.47 21.93 6.37
CA PRO A 30 8.35 21.42 7.14
C PRO A 30 7.05 21.57 6.34
N TYR A 31 6.29 20.47 6.21
CA TYR A 31 5.01 20.45 5.53
C TYR A 31 3.94 19.66 6.30
N GLN A 32 2.70 19.95 6.01
CA GLN A 32 1.53 19.25 6.53
C GLN A 32 0.59 18.89 5.39
N VAL A 33 0.32 17.60 5.20
CA VAL A 33 -0.71 17.15 4.25
C VAL A 33 -2.08 17.26 4.93
N LEU A 34 -2.96 18.07 4.35
CA LEU A 34 -4.36 18.11 4.78
C LEU A 34 -5.11 17.00 4.03
N GLY A 35 -5.26 15.86 4.69
CA GLY A 35 -5.80 14.63 4.15
C GLY A 35 -4.96 13.42 4.54
N VAL A 36 -5.13 12.31 3.79
CA VAL A 36 -4.37 11.08 4.04
C VAL A 36 -3.08 11.08 3.23
N ARG A 37 -1.95 10.95 3.90
CA ARG A 37 -0.63 10.87 3.29
C ARG A 37 -0.52 9.66 2.35
N PHE A 38 0.40 9.70 1.39
CA PHE A 38 0.48 8.70 0.33
C PHE A 38 0.58 7.26 0.86
N PHE A 39 1.54 6.99 1.74
CA PHE A 39 1.73 5.63 2.29
C PHE A 39 0.66 5.22 3.31
N GLU A 40 -0.10 6.18 3.85
CA GLU A 40 -1.22 5.93 4.77
C GLU A 40 -2.52 5.60 4.05
N ARG A 41 -2.60 5.81 2.74
CA ARG A 41 -3.79 5.50 1.95
C ARG A 41 -4.11 4.02 1.99
N LYS A 42 -5.38 3.72 2.15
CA LYS A 42 -5.87 2.35 2.34
C LYS A 42 -5.39 1.40 1.23
N GLU A 43 -5.55 1.79 -0.03
CA GLU A 43 -5.19 1.00 -1.21
C GLU A 43 -3.69 0.79 -1.33
N VAL A 44 -2.87 1.77 -0.95
CA VAL A 44 -1.41 1.66 -0.91
C VAL A 44 -0.99 0.68 0.17
N LYS A 45 -1.52 0.84 1.39
CA LYS A 45 -1.29 -0.10 2.50
C LYS A 45 -1.77 -1.52 2.16
N ASP A 46 -2.85 -1.67 1.42
CA ASP A 46 -3.35 -2.99 1.03
C ASP A 46 -2.36 -3.70 0.08
N ILE A 47 -1.80 -2.99 -0.91
CA ILE A 47 -0.76 -3.55 -1.81
C ILE A 47 0.52 -3.90 -1.04
N LEU A 48 1.00 -3.01 -0.17
CA LEU A 48 2.18 -3.27 0.66
C LEU A 48 1.96 -4.45 1.60
N ALA A 49 0.76 -4.59 2.18
CA ALA A 49 0.41 -5.72 3.03
C ALA A 49 0.35 -7.05 2.25
N PHE A 50 -0.09 -7.06 0.98
CA PHE A 50 0.04 -8.24 0.11
C PHE A 50 1.50 -8.65 -0.07
N LEU A 51 2.36 -7.69 -0.33
CA LEU A 51 3.79 -7.92 -0.50
C LEU A 51 4.43 -8.43 0.80
N SER A 52 4.16 -7.76 1.91
CA SER A 52 4.67 -8.13 3.25
C SER A 52 4.18 -9.53 3.67
N ALA A 53 2.88 -9.83 3.53
CA ALA A 53 2.32 -11.13 3.87
C ALA A 53 2.85 -12.28 2.97
N ALA A 54 3.17 -11.99 1.72
CA ALA A 54 3.78 -12.97 0.82
C ALA A 54 5.20 -13.34 1.23
N LEU A 55 5.98 -12.37 1.73
CA LEU A 55 7.36 -12.56 2.20
C LEU A 55 7.43 -13.05 3.66
N ASN A 56 6.44 -12.70 4.47
CA ASN A 56 6.32 -13.11 5.86
C ASN A 56 4.90 -13.65 6.15
N PRO A 57 4.67 -14.96 5.88
CA PRO A 57 3.36 -15.58 6.08
C PRO A 57 2.87 -15.56 7.55
N ASP A 58 3.76 -15.34 8.51
CA ASP A 58 3.44 -15.26 9.94
C ASP A 58 2.95 -13.87 10.37
N SER A 59 2.96 -12.88 9.47
CA SER A 59 2.41 -11.55 9.75
C SER A 59 0.89 -11.57 9.80
N ILE A 60 0.35 -11.80 11.00
CA ILE A 60 -1.10 -11.84 11.26
C ILE A 60 -1.76 -10.50 10.91
N SER A 61 -1.08 -9.38 11.13
CA SER A 61 -1.60 -8.04 10.85
C SER A 61 -1.85 -7.84 9.35
N ASP A 62 -0.87 -8.19 8.52
CA ASP A 62 -0.97 -8.07 7.07
C ASP A 62 -1.99 -9.06 6.51
N MET A 63 -1.94 -10.31 6.99
CA MET A 63 -2.91 -11.33 6.63
C MET A 63 -4.35 -10.87 6.93
N LYS A 64 -4.61 -10.37 8.14
CA LYS A 64 -5.91 -9.84 8.55
C LYS A 64 -6.37 -8.69 7.67
N ARG A 65 -5.44 -7.85 7.24
CA ARG A 65 -5.74 -6.70 6.38
C ARG A 65 -6.23 -7.13 5.00
N ILE A 66 -5.55 -8.09 4.35
CA ILE A 66 -5.73 -8.39 2.93
C ILE A 66 -6.57 -9.61 2.61
N ILE A 67 -6.79 -10.52 3.56
CA ILE A 67 -7.44 -11.82 3.30
C ILE A 67 -8.82 -11.68 2.62
N ASN A 68 -9.47 -10.54 2.81
CA ASN A 68 -10.78 -10.23 2.25
C ASN A 68 -10.78 -8.94 1.39
N VAL A 69 -9.65 -8.60 0.82
CA VAL A 69 -9.48 -7.48 -0.12
C VAL A 69 -8.93 -8.02 -1.45
N PRO A 70 -9.75 -8.06 -2.53
CA PRO A 70 -11.21 -7.91 -2.58
C PRO A 70 -11.96 -8.95 -1.75
N ALA A 71 -13.27 -8.74 -1.58
CA ALA A 71 -14.11 -9.64 -0.80
C ALA A 71 -14.06 -11.09 -1.31
N ARG A 72 -13.51 -12.01 -0.51
CA ARG A 72 -13.40 -13.45 -0.80
C ARG A 72 -14.39 -14.30 -0.03
N GLY A 73 -15.16 -13.66 0.87
CA GLY A 73 -16.08 -14.36 1.78
C GLY A 73 -15.33 -15.22 2.81
N ILE A 74 -14.15 -14.76 3.25
CA ILE A 74 -13.38 -15.31 4.35
C ILE A 74 -13.64 -14.43 5.56
N GLY A 75 -14.48 -14.92 6.51
CA GLY A 75 -14.90 -14.15 7.68
C GLY A 75 -13.88 -14.16 8.81
N LYS A 76 -14.15 -13.35 9.84
CA LYS A 76 -13.28 -13.24 11.04
C LYS A 76 -13.06 -14.59 11.74
N ILE A 77 -14.11 -15.43 11.83
CA ILE A 77 -14.03 -16.76 12.45
C ILE A 77 -13.06 -17.67 11.67
N THR A 78 -13.12 -17.63 10.34
CA THR A 78 -12.20 -18.39 9.49
C THR A 78 -10.76 -17.92 9.69
N LEU A 79 -10.53 -16.60 9.76
CA LEU A 79 -9.22 -16.05 10.03
C LEU A 79 -8.68 -16.51 11.39
N LEU A 80 -9.50 -16.51 12.43
CA LEU A 80 -9.09 -17.03 13.75
C LEU A 80 -8.66 -18.50 13.67
N LYS A 81 -9.41 -19.35 12.97
CA LYS A 81 -9.03 -20.75 12.77
C LYS A 81 -7.72 -20.91 12.02
N ILE A 82 -7.45 -20.07 11.02
CA ILE A 82 -6.16 -20.08 10.30
C ILE A 82 -5.02 -19.73 11.25
N VAL A 83 -5.16 -18.66 12.05
CA VAL A 83 -4.14 -18.20 13.01
C VAL A 83 -3.89 -19.24 14.11
N GLU A 84 -4.91 -19.97 14.51
CA GLU A 84 -4.84 -21.02 15.55
C GLU A 84 -4.39 -22.39 14.96
N GLY A 85 -4.12 -22.48 13.66
CA GLY A 85 -3.73 -23.73 12.99
C GLY A 85 -4.86 -24.77 12.89
N ARG A 86 -6.12 -24.35 13.04
CA ARG A 86 -7.32 -25.22 12.98
C ARG A 86 -8.02 -25.16 11.62
N GLU A 87 -7.23 -25.22 10.54
CA GLU A 87 -7.77 -25.16 9.18
C GLU A 87 -8.56 -26.41 8.79
N ASP A 88 -8.27 -27.54 9.43
CA ASP A 88 -8.99 -28.82 9.30
C ASP A 88 -10.47 -28.74 9.72
N GLU A 89 -10.81 -27.76 10.56
CA GLU A 89 -12.20 -27.51 10.98
C GLU A 89 -12.99 -26.65 9.95
N LEU A 90 -12.38 -26.26 8.84
CA LEU A 90 -13.05 -25.47 7.82
C LEU A 90 -13.93 -26.34 6.92
N SER A 91 -15.09 -25.80 6.52
CA SER A 91 -15.88 -26.49 5.49
C SER A 91 -15.10 -26.55 4.17
N PRO A 92 -15.30 -27.57 3.32
CA PRO A 92 -14.56 -27.73 2.07
C PRO A 92 -14.58 -26.48 1.18
N LYS A 93 -15.73 -25.79 1.11
CA LYS A 93 -15.89 -24.55 0.34
C LYS A 93 -15.03 -23.40 0.90
N VAL A 94 -14.91 -23.30 2.20
CA VAL A 94 -14.10 -22.25 2.86
C VAL A 94 -12.63 -22.61 2.78
N ALA A 95 -12.27 -23.87 3.01
CA ALA A 95 -10.91 -24.37 2.84
C ALA A 95 -10.35 -24.09 1.44
N GLN A 96 -11.15 -24.31 0.40
CA GLN A 96 -10.75 -23.99 -0.97
C GLN A 96 -10.46 -22.49 -1.18
N LYS A 97 -11.26 -21.61 -0.58
CA LYS A 97 -11.02 -20.15 -0.66
C LYS A 97 -9.71 -19.75 0.04
N VAL A 98 -9.44 -20.35 1.19
CA VAL A 98 -8.21 -20.16 1.96
C VAL A 98 -7.00 -20.66 1.16
N ALA A 99 -7.11 -21.86 0.57
CA ALA A 99 -6.06 -22.42 -0.28
C ALA A 99 -5.75 -21.55 -1.49
N ASN A 100 -6.78 -21.05 -2.19
CA ASN A 100 -6.62 -20.14 -3.31
C ASN A 100 -5.94 -18.82 -2.90
N PHE A 101 -6.26 -18.31 -1.70
CA PHE A 101 -5.62 -17.10 -1.18
C PHE A 101 -4.15 -17.36 -0.82
N LYS A 102 -3.83 -18.47 -0.16
CA LYS A 102 -2.45 -18.86 0.14
C LYS A 102 -1.63 -19.03 -1.14
N HIS A 103 -2.19 -19.71 -2.13
CA HIS A 103 -1.55 -19.87 -3.44
C HIS A 103 -1.27 -18.51 -4.14
N LEU A 104 -2.17 -17.54 -3.99
CA LEU A 104 -1.92 -16.18 -4.47
C LEU A 104 -0.69 -15.57 -3.79
N LEU A 105 -0.55 -15.70 -2.46
CA LEU A 105 0.61 -15.17 -1.73
C LEU A 105 1.91 -15.87 -2.15
N GLU A 106 1.90 -17.19 -2.34
CA GLU A 106 3.05 -17.95 -2.86
C GLU A 106 3.50 -17.41 -4.21
N ARG A 107 2.58 -17.19 -5.15
CA ARG A 107 2.87 -16.60 -6.46
C ARG A 107 3.43 -15.18 -6.36
N ILE A 108 2.93 -14.37 -5.42
CA ILE A 108 3.46 -13.03 -5.17
C ILE A 108 4.89 -13.13 -4.65
N ALA A 109 5.19 -14.06 -3.74
CA ALA A 109 6.53 -14.28 -3.23
C ALA A 109 7.51 -14.69 -4.36
N GLU A 110 7.12 -15.63 -5.23
CA GLU A 110 7.92 -16.05 -6.39
C GLU A 110 8.23 -14.87 -7.32
N VAL A 111 7.23 -14.04 -7.60
CA VAL A 111 7.40 -12.85 -8.44
C VAL A 111 8.29 -11.81 -7.76
N ALA A 112 8.13 -11.59 -6.45
CA ALA A 112 8.95 -10.66 -5.67
C ALA A 112 10.43 -11.06 -5.64
N MET A 113 10.74 -12.35 -5.67
CA MET A 113 12.11 -12.88 -5.70
C MET A 113 12.73 -12.90 -7.10
N SER A 114 11.93 -12.79 -8.17
CA SER A 114 12.39 -12.97 -9.55
C SER A 114 12.20 -11.75 -10.45
N LYS A 115 11.34 -10.82 -10.10
CA LYS A 115 10.98 -9.64 -10.90
C LYS A 115 11.34 -8.35 -10.17
N LYS A 116 11.40 -7.26 -10.94
CA LYS A 116 11.62 -5.93 -10.42
C LYS A 116 10.50 -5.49 -9.46
N PRO A 117 10.80 -4.68 -8.43
CA PRO A 117 9.80 -4.15 -7.51
C PRO A 117 8.57 -3.54 -8.20
N SER A 118 8.78 -2.71 -9.23
CA SER A 118 7.67 -2.10 -9.98
C SER A 118 6.78 -3.12 -10.69
N GLU A 119 7.37 -4.20 -11.21
CA GLU A 119 6.63 -5.30 -11.85
C GLU A 119 5.86 -6.11 -10.82
N THR A 120 6.44 -6.33 -9.64
CA THR A 120 5.80 -7.02 -8.52
C THR A 120 4.55 -6.27 -8.04
N ILE A 121 4.61 -4.95 -7.88
CA ILE A 121 3.44 -4.13 -7.52
C ILE A 121 2.33 -4.26 -8.58
N LYS A 122 2.69 -4.19 -9.88
CA LYS A 122 1.72 -4.38 -10.97
C LYS A 122 1.10 -5.78 -10.99
N PHE A 123 1.90 -6.79 -10.67
CA PHE A 123 1.44 -8.17 -10.54
C PHE A 123 0.43 -8.31 -9.40
N ILE A 124 0.74 -7.77 -8.21
CA ILE A 124 -0.17 -7.77 -7.06
C ILE A 124 -1.49 -7.08 -7.42
N LEU A 125 -1.44 -5.88 -8.01
CA LEU A 125 -2.63 -5.12 -8.41
C LEU A 125 -3.57 -5.97 -9.29
N LYS A 126 -3.02 -6.67 -10.27
CA LYS A 126 -3.78 -7.49 -11.22
C LYS A 126 -4.27 -8.80 -10.60
N GLU A 127 -3.36 -9.59 -10.04
CA GLU A 127 -3.65 -10.97 -9.62
C GLU A 127 -4.44 -11.05 -8.30
N SER A 128 -4.34 -10.05 -7.44
CA SER A 128 -5.19 -9.95 -6.24
C SER A 128 -6.67 -9.73 -6.57
N GLY A 129 -6.97 -9.19 -7.75
CA GLY A 129 -8.29 -8.76 -8.18
C GLY A 129 -8.65 -7.32 -7.77
N ILE A 130 -7.72 -6.58 -7.14
CA ILE A 130 -7.94 -5.17 -6.74
C ILE A 130 -8.18 -4.30 -7.98
N GLU A 131 -7.43 -4.51 -9.07
CA GLU A 131 -7.64 -3.78 -10.31
C GLU A 131 -9.07 -3.91 -10.83
N ALA A 132 -9.59 -5.14 -10.87
CA ALA A 132 -10.95 -5.40 -11.33
C ALA A 132 -12.00 -4.78 -10.38
N MET A 133 -11.73 -4.79 -9.07
CA MET A 133 -12.60 -4.17 -8.06
C MET A 133 -12.66 -2.65 -8.22
N LEU A 134 -11.53 -1.98 -8.54
CA LEU A 134 -11.42 -0.53 -8.64
C LEU A 134 -11.73 0.01 -10.04
N LYS A 135 -11.80 -0.83 -11.07
CA LYS A 135 -12.23 -0.44 -12.42
C LYS A 135 -13.74 -0.24 -12.48
N THR A 136 -14.27 0.67 -11.70
CA THR A 136 -15.66 1.09 -11.70
C THR A 136 -15.82 2.43 -12.41
N LYS A 137 -17.06 2.95 -12.49
CA LYS A 137 -17.31 4.32 -12.99
C LYS A 137 -17.25 5.37 -11.86
N ASN A 138 -16.94 4.97 -10.63
CA ASN A 138 -16.83 5.86 -9.49
C ASN A 138 -15.46 6.55 -9.52
N GLU A 139 -15.45 7.89 -9.42
CA GLU A 139 -14.23 8.69 -9.42
C GLU A 139 -13.29 8.32 -8.26
N GLU A 140 -13.83 8.03 -7.08
CA GLU A 140 -13.04 7.63 -5.90
C GLU A 140 -12.28 6.32 -6.15
N ASP A 141 -12.91 5.32 -6.77
CA ASP A 141 -12.25 4.05 -7.10
C ASP A 141 -11.18 4.23 -8.18
N LEU A 142 -11.43 5.09 -9.16
CA LEU A 142 -10.43 5.42 -10.18
C LEU A 142 -9.22 6.15 -9.56
N GLU A 143 -9.46 7.06 -8.62
CA GLU A 143 -8.39 7.72 -7.90
C GLU A 143 -7.54 6.75 -7.06
N ARG A 144 -8.18 5.80 -6.38
CA ARG A 144 -7.49 4.72 -5.66
C ARG A 144 -6.63 3.87 -6.61
N LEU A 145 -7.12 3.58 -7.81
CA LEU A 145 -6.36 2.87 -8.82
C LEU A 145 -5.11 3.65 -9.26
N GLU A 146 -5.26 4.97 -9.46
CA GLU A 146 -4.11 5.83 -9.79
C GLU A 146 -3.10 5.91 -8.64
N ASN A 147 -3.52 5.91 -7.38
CA ASN A 147 -2.61 5.83 -6.23
C ASN A 147 -1.77 4.55 -6.25
N ILE A 148 -2.35 3.40 -6.62
CA ILE A 148 -1.59 2.14 -6.74
C ILE A 148 -0.63 2.18 -7.94
N LYS A 149 -1.02 2.77 -9.07
CA LYS A 149 -0.12 2.96 -10.21
C LYS A 149 1.05 3.87 -9.85
N GLU A 150 0.81 4.90 -9.05
CA GLU A 150 1.86 5.78 -8.55
C GLU A 150 2.81 5.03 -7.61
N LEU A 151 2.32 4.11 -6.76
CA LEU A 151 3.18 3.22 -5.99
C LEU A 151 4.08 2.37 -6.89
N ALA A 152 3.57 1.85 -8.01
CA ALA A 152 4.38 1.12 -8.97
C ALA A 152 5.44 2.02 -9.65
N THR A 153 5.11 3.28 -9.91
CA THR A 153 6.06 4.27 -10.43
C THR A 153 7.16 4.59 -9.41
N LEU A 154 6.80 4.76 -8.13
CA LEU A 154 7.76 4.93 -7.05
C LEU A 154 8.69 3.72 -6.95
N ALA A 155 8.14 2.51 -7.02
CA ALA A 155 8.91 1.27 -6.94
C ALA A 155 9.98 1.14 -8.04
N MET A 156 9.85 1.85 -9.18
CA MET A 156 10.88 1.88 -10.24
C MET A 156 12.24 2.41 -9.77
N ARG A 157 12.30 3.15 -8.67
CA ARG A 157 13.57 3.62 -8.08
C ARG A 157 14.45 2.47 -7.61
N TYR A 158 13.82 1.40 -7.16
CA TYR A 158 14.46 0.21 -6.63
C TYR A 158 14.71 -0.86 -7.71
N ASP A 159 14.25 -0.64 -8.94
CA ASP A 159 14.39 -1.59 -10.06
C ASP A 159 15.85 -1.82 -10.51
N LYS A 160 16.79 -0.99 -10.03
CA LYS A 160 18.24 -1.14 -10.27
C LYS A 160 18.92 -2.09 -9.29
N LEU A 161 18.27 -2.40 -8.19
CA LEU A 161 18.73 -3.35 -7.18
C LEU A 161 18.35 -4.78 -7.60
N SER A 162 18.89 -5.77 -6.90
CA SER A 162 18.36 -7.13 -7.03
C SER A 162 16.88 -7.16 -6.60
N PRO A 163 16.05 -8.09 -7.13
CA PRO A 163 14.64 -8.16 -6.77
C PRO A 163 14.40 -8.11 -5.26
N GLN A 164 15.10 -8.95 -4.51
CA GLN A 164 14.97 -9.03 -3.06
C GLN A 164 15.35 -7.72 -2.37
N GLU A 165 16.55 -7.19 -2.61
CA GLU A 165 17.01 -5.93 -2.02
C GLU A 165 16.08 -4.77 -2.36
N GLY A 166 15.59 -4.71 -3.60
CA GLY A 166 14.68 -3.66 -4.04
C GLY A 166 13.33 -3.71 -3.31
N ILE A 167 12.81 -4.91 -3.07
CA ILE A 167 11.57 -5.10 -2.30
C ILE A 167 11.78 -4.75 -0.82
N GLU A 168 12.86 -5.23 -0.20
CA GLU A 168 13.19 -4.92 1.19
C GLU A 168 13.32 -3.42 1.39
N LYS A 169 14.02 -2.73 0.48
CA LYS A 169 14.21 -1.28 0.55
C LYS A 169 12.91 -0.51 0.34
N LEU A 170 12.05 -0.95 -0.57
CA LEU A 170 10.73 -0.36 -0.78
C LEU A 170 9.88 -0.44 0.50
N LEU A 171 9.85 -1.60 1.16
CA LEU A 171 9.08 -1.80 2.40
C LEU A 171 9.65 -0.98 3.56
N GLU A 172 10.99 -0.94 3.69
CA GLU A 172 11.67 -0.12 4.71
C GLU A 172 11.34 1.38 4.55
N ASP A 173 11.51 1.91 3.33
CA ASP A 173 11.26 3.32 3.06
C ASP A 173 9.77 3.69 3.23
N ALA A 174 8.85 2.78 2.88
CA ALA A 174 7.42 2.97 3.11
C ALA A 174 7.08 3.00 4.61
N ALA A 175 7.70 2.14 5.43
CA ALA A 175 7.51 2.13 6.88
C ALA A 175 8.07 3.41 7.52
N LEU A 176 9.29 3.81 7.14
CA LEU A 176 9.93 5.03 7.65
C LEU A 176 9.14 6.31 7.30
N ALA A 177 8.57 6.37 6.10
CA ALA A 177 7.75 7.50 5.68
C ALA A 177 6.46 7.60 6.50
N SER A 178 5.90 6.46 6.95
CA SER A 178 4.74 6.41 7.84
C SER A 178 5.07 6.94 9.25
N ASP A 179 6.21 6.49 9.81
CA ASP A 179 6.59 6.78 11.21
C ASP A 179 7.11 8.22 11.41
N GLN A 180 7.91 8.75 10.47
CA GLN A 180 8.46 10.11 10.56
C GLN A 180 7.39 11.18 10.60
N ASP A 181 6.25 10.86 10.10
CA ASP A 181 5.13 11.76 9.92
C ASP A 181 4.25 11.90 11.18
N GLU A 182 4.25 10.93 12.10
CA GLU A 182 3.53 11.03 13.37
C GLU A 182 4.18 12.06 14.32
N LEU A 183 5.48 12.35 14.12
CA LEU A 183 6.27 13.18 15.04
C LEU A 183 6.27 14.68 14.70
N LYS A 184 5.75 15.12 13.56
CA LYS A 184 5.83 16.53 13.10
C LYS A 184 4.46 17.16 12.86
N GLU A 185 3.67 17.38 13.90
CA GLU A 185 2.67 18.45 13.88
C GLU A 185 3.37 19.82 14.05
N ASP A 186 4.15 20.24 13.05
CA ASP A 186 4.77 21.54 13.09
C ASP A 186 3.74 22.61 12.70
N LYS A 187 3.38 23.47 13.65
CA LYS A 187 2.46 24.60 13.44
C LYS A 187 2.99 25.62 12.42
N ASN A 188 4.26 25.52 12.03
CA ASN A 188 4.92 26.40 11.06
C ASN A 188 5.33 25.65 9.78
N ALA A 189 4.38 24.99 9.13
CA ALA A 189 4.58 24.13 7.99
C ALA A 189 3.80 24.60 6.76
N VAL A 190 4.32 24.31 5.57
CA VAL A 190 3.60 24.49 4.30
C VAL A 190 2.44 23.49 4.24
N ARG A 191 1.26 23.95 3.84
CA ARG A 191 0.08 23.08 3.73
C ARG A 191 -0.03 22.49 2.33
N LEU A 192 -0.15 21.17 2.26
CA LEU A 192 -0.40 20.43 1.02
C LEU A 192 -1.85 19.94 1.04
N MET A 193 -2.66 20.31 0.04
CA MET A 193 -4.07 19.92 0.02
C MET A 193 -4.62 19.77 -1.40
N THR A 194 -5.67 18.98 -1.55
CA THR A 194 -6.42 18.95 -2.82
C THR A 194 -7.30 20.19 -2.97
N VAL A 195 -7.66 20.52 -4.22
CA VAL A 195 -8.57 21.65 -4.53
C VAL A 195 -9.97 21.44 -3.93
N HIS A 196 -10.30 20.21 -3.51
CA HIS A 196 -11.60 19.81 -2.97
C HIS A 196 -11.59 19.58 -1.44
N ALA A 197 -10.48 19.90 -0.78
CA ALA A 197 -10.34 19.74 0.68
C ALA A 197 -11.03 20.87 1.43
#